data_182942768fbdc72559d6241d7acdaac7
#
_entry.id   182942768fbdc72559d6241d7acdaac7
#
_cell.length_a   1.000
_cell.length_b   1.000
_cell.length_c   1.000
_cell.angle_alpha   90.00
_cell.angle_beta   90.00
_cell.angle_gamma   90.00
#
_symmetry.space_group_name_H-M   'P 1'
#
loop_
_entity.id
_entity.type
_entity.pdbx_description
1 polymer ?
#
loop_
_entity_poly.entity_id
_entity_poly.type
_entity_poly.pdbx_seq_one_letter_code
_entity_poly.pdbx_strand_id
1 'polypeptide(L)'
;MILIRKTIAIGALFALGGLMVTLERGAYGVNPGLVVATKVLLFPLGIAIVGLALERHWGRWLGLAAAVAVLPWATFLTFGLPAGVPLMQQAIALVASGSLLVALTGRAMFGRYEGRAATDWSGPRMGLVRWTLILNLASAVGLFVFVSVYRYRIDWHVAVPAVLLAGLVAGVLLLAKQKTVGLLLVALCCVLFIPAGAFFVWMESSWAGGARVFAASFLPGVLAGWACLIAFGKPVWRTLRSG
;
A
#
# COMPACT_ATOMS: atom_id res chain seq x y z
N MET A 1 7.82 8.10 -25.65
CA MET A 1 7.96 7.04 -24.62
C MET A 1 7.29 7.39 -23.28
N ILE A 2 7.52 8.57 -22.69
CA ILE A 2 6.89 8.99 -21.40
C ILE A 2 5.37 9.06 -21.51
N LEU A 3 4.83 9.65 -22.58
CA LEU A 3 3.38 9.74 -22.79
C LEU A 3 2.72 8.34 -22.81
N ILE A 4 3.28 7.39 -23.54
CA ILE A 4 2.77 6.01 -23.60
C ILE A 4 2.74 5.38 -22.20
N ARG A 5 3.83 5.52 -21.44
CA ARG A 5 3.89 4.99 -20.06
C ARG A 5 2.86 5.66 -19.15
N LYS A 6 2.66 6.97 -19.28
CA LYS A 6 1.63 7.72 -18.55
C LYS A 6 0.23 7.19 -18.89
N THR A 7 -0.06 6.99 -20.17
CA THR A 7 -1.35 6.46 -20.63
C THR A 7 -1.58 5.04 -20.12
N ILE A 8 -0.56 4.17 -20.18
CA ILE A 8 -0.64 2.82 -19.62
C ILE A 8 -0.92 2.87 -18.11
N ALA A 9 -0.23 3.74 -17.36
CA ALA A 9 -0.43 3.87 -15.92
C ALA A 9 -1.85 4.34 -15.58
N ILE A 10 -2.36 5.34 -16.29
CA ILE A 10 -3.72 5.85 -16.09
C ILE A 10 -4.75 4.76 -16.45
N GLY A 11 -4.57 4.06 -17.58
CA GLY A 11 -5.44 2.95 -17.99
C GLY A 11 -5.44 1.81 -16.97
N ALA A 12 -4.28 1.47 -16.41
CA ALA A 12 -4.16 0.46 -15.36
C ALA A 12 -4.89 0.87 -14.06
N LEU A 13 -4.82 2.15 -13.66
CA LEU A 13 -5.59 2.65 -12.51
C LEU A 13 -7.10 2.61 -12.76
N PHE A 14 -7.56 2.93 -13.97
CA PHE A 14 -8.96 2.76 -14.35
C PHE A 14 -9.40 1.30 -14.31
N ALA A 15 -8.55 0.37 -14.79
CA ALA A 15 -8.84 -1.07 -14.72
C ALA A 15 -8.96 -1.56 -13.26
N LEU A 16 -8.07 -1.10 -12.36
CA LEU A 16 -8.16 -1.38 -10.93
C LEU A 16 -9.42 -0.78 -10.31
N GLY A 17 -9.79 0.45 -10.67
CA GLY A 17 -11.03 1.09 -10.22
C GLY A 17 -12.27 0.31 -10.69
N GLY A 18 -12.32 -0.11 -11.95
CA GLY A 18 -13.37 -0.96 -12.49
C GLY A 18 -13.47 -2.31 -11.78
N LEU A 19 -12.32 -2.92 -11.47
CA LEU A 19 -12.27 -4.15 -10.66
C LEU A 19 -12.87 -3.92 -9.25
N MET A 20 -12.54 -2.81 -8.58
CA MET A 20 -13.13 -2.48 -7.28
C MET A 20 -14.65 -2.35 -7.34
N VAL A 21 -15.19 -1.71 -8.39
CA VAL A 21 -16.65 -1.61 -8.59
C VAL A 21 -17.29 -2.99 -8.82
N THR A 22 -16.64 -3.89 -9.56
CA THR A 22 -17.16 -5.25 -9.76
C THR A 22 -17.13 -6.09 -8.48
N LEU A 23 -16.07 -5.96 -7.67
CA LEU A 23 -15.96 -6.60 -6.36
C LEU A 23 -17.01 -6.06 -5.39
N GLU A 24 -17.27 -4.75 -5.40
CA GLU A 24 -18.34 -4.14 -4.61
C GLU A 24 -19.69 -4.77 -4.91
N ARG A 25 -20.04 -4.89 -6.20
CA ARG A 25 -21.32 -5.49 -6.62
C ARG A 25 -21.45 -6.95 -6.17
N GLY A 26 -20.38 -7.72 -6.26
CA GLY A 26 -20.36 -9.11 -5.78
C GLY A 26 -20.44 -9.24 -4.25
N ALA A 27 -19.96 -8.24 -3.51
CA ALA A 27 -19.98 -8.22 -2.04
C ALA A 27 -21.28 -7.63 -1.45
N TYR A 28 -22.15 -7.05 -2.28
CA TYR A 28 -23.35 -6.38 -1.83
C TYR A 28 -24.30 -7.40 -1.14
N GLY A 29 -24.68 -7.10 0.08
CA GLY A 29 -25.50 -7.99 0.90
C GLY A 29 -24.75 -9.10 1.64
N VAL A 30 -23.48 -9.38 1.27
CA VAL A 30 -22.68 -10.45 1.89
C VAL A 30 -21.66 -9.88 2.89
N ASN A 31 -20.96 -8.83 2.50
CA ASN A 31 -19.95 -8.18 3.36
C ASN A 31 -19.98 -6.66 3.21
N PRO A 32 -20.77 -5.95 4.02
CA PRO A 32 -20.86 -4.48 3.94
C PRO A 32 -19.55 -3.76 4.27
N GLY A 33 -18.64 -4.38 5.04
CA GLY A 33 -17.30 -3.82 5.28
C GLY A 33 -16.47 -3.75 4.02
N LEU A 34 -16.51 -4.79 3.20
CA LEU A 34 -15.83 -4.82 1.92
C LEU A 34 -16.43 -3.79 0.94
N VAL A 35 -17.75 -3.60 0.96
CA VAL A 35 -18.42 -2.56 0.15
C VAL A 35 -17.91 -1.17 0.53
N VAL A 36 -17.79 -0.86 1.83
CA VAL A 36 -17.23 0.41 2.29
C VAL A 36 -15.75 0.55 1.91
N ALA A 37 -14.97 -0.52 2.09
CA ALA A 37 -13.55 -0.51 1.74
C ALA A 37 -13.34 -0.23 0.25
N THR A 38 -14.07 -0.89 -0.64
CA THR A 38 -13.96 -0.67 -2.09
C THR A 38 -14.32 0.76 -2.48
N LYS A 39 -15.39 1.32 -1.93
CA LYS A 39 -15.77 2.73 -2.17
C LYS A 39 -14.70 3.72 -1.73
N VAL A 40 -14.17 3.53 -0.52
CA VAL A 40 -13.12 4.42 0.01
C VAL A 40 -11.83 4.31 -0.80
N LEU A 41 -11.48 3.11 -1.30
CA LEU A 41 -10.29 2.91 -2.11
C LEU A 41 -10.39 3.52 -3.53
N LEU A 42 -11.58 3.73 -4.06
CA LEU A 42 -11.76 4.46 -5.33
C LEU A 42 -11.27 5.92 -5.22
N PHE A 43 -11.35 6.53 -4.04
CA PHE A 43 -10.90 7.91 -3.83
C PHE A 43 -9.38 8.08 -4.04
N PRO A 44 -8.47 7.34 -3.38
CA PRO A 44 -7.04 7.45 -3.64
C PRO A 44 -6.64 7.04 -5.06
N LEU A 45 -7.36 6.11 -5.71
CA LEU A 45 -7.15 5.78 -7.13
C LEU A 45 -7.48 6.98 -8.03
N GLY A 46 -8.60 7.65 -7.78
CA GLY A 46 -8.97 8.88 -8.48
C GLY A 46 -7.93 9.99 -8.29
N ILE A 47 -7.47 10.20 -7.06
CA ILE A 47 -6.39 11.14 -6.76
C ILE A 47 -5.10 10.76 -7.52
N ALA A 48 -4.73 9.48 -7.55
CA ALA A 48 -3.56 9.03 -8.30
C ALA A 48 -3.67 9.34 -9.80
N ILE A 49 -4.84 9.11 -10.41
CA ILE A 49 -5.11 9.46 -11.83
C ILE A 49 -4.93 10.94 -12.07
N VAL A 50 -5.54 11.80 -11.24
CA VAL A 50 -5.40 13.26 -11.33
C VAL A 50 -3.93 13.68 -11.17
N GLY A 51 -3.24 13.12 -10.18
CA GLY A 51 -1.82 13.40 -9.95
C GLY A 51 -0.92 12.99 -11.11
N LEU A 52 -1.20 11.84 -11.74
CA LEU A 52 -0.50 11.40 -12.94
C LEU A 52 -0.83 12.31 -14.14
N ALA A 53 -2.07 12.70 -14.32
CA ALA A 53 -2.48 13.61 -15.38
C ALA A 53 -1.78 14.97 -15.27
N LEU A 54 -1.71 15.52 -14.05
CA LEU A 54 -1.05 16.79 -13.71
C LEU A 54 0.48 16.67 -13.52
N GLU A 55 1.06 15.51 -13.75
CA GLU A 55 2.49 15.23 -13.61
C GLU A 55 3.05 15.58 -12.22
N ARG A 56 2.29 15.33 -11.18
CA ARG A 56 2.70 15.56 -9.79
C ARG A 56 3.38 14.30 -9.21
N HIS A 57 4.45 14.50 -8.42
CA HIS A 57 5.21 13.41 -7.80
C HIS A 57 4.33 12.48 -6.93
N TRP A 58 3.40 13.04 -6.18
CA TRP A 58 2.47 12.27 -5.33
C TRP A 58 1.52 11.37 -6.15
N GLY A 59 1.14 11.75 -7.38
CA GLY A 59 0.35 10.89 -8.28
C GLY A 59 1.12 9.62 -8.65
N ARG A 60 2.43 9.75 -8.94
CA ARG A 60 3.30 8.60 -9.18
C ARG A 60 3.45 7.73 -7.93
N TRP A 61 3.61 8.31 -6.76
CA TRP A 61 3.75 7.56 -5.50
C TRP A 61 2.47 6.79 -5.14
N LEU A 62 1.31 7.43 -5.27
CA LEU A 62 0.01 6.77 -5.06
C LEU A 62 -0.22 5.63 -6.07
N GLY A 63 0.13 5.84 -7.34
CA GLY A 63 0.06 4.78 -8.35
C GLY A 63 0.96 3.59 -8.02
N LEU A 64 2.21 3.83 -7.61
CA LEU A 64 3.11 2.78 -7.15
C LEU A 64 2.60 2.08 -5.88
N ALA A 65 2.05 2.84 -4.93
CA ALA A 65 1.46 2.28 -3.73
C ALA A 65 0.26 1.39 -4.04
N ALA A 66 -0.61 1.80 -4.97
CA ALA A 66 -1.73 0.99 -5.44
C ALA A 66 -1.26 -0.32 -6.08
N ALA A 67 -0.23 -0.27 -6.94
CA ALA A 67 0.34 -1.46 -7.55
C ALA A 67 0.93 -2.42 -6.51
N VAL A 68 1.72 -1.90 -5.57
CA VAL A 68 2.33 -2.71 -4.49
C VAL A 68 1.27 -3.27 -3.53
N ALA A 69 0.18 -2.56 -3.28
CA ALA A 69 -0.91 -3.05 -2.46
C ALA A 69 -1.69 -4.19 -3.15
N VAL A 70 -1.99 -4.03 -4.45
CA VAL A 70 -2.82 -4.98 -5.19
C VAL A 70 -2.05 -6.22 -5.62
N LEU A 71 -0.77 -6.11 -5.97
CA LEU A 71 0.03 -7.21 -6.50
C LEU A 71 0.08 -8.44 -5.58
N PRO A 72 0.37 -8.34 -4.27
CA PRO A 72 0.32 -9.48 -3.36
C PRO A 72 -1.07 -10.12 -3.31
N TRP A 73 -2.12 -9.31 -3.23
CA TRP A 73 -3.50 -9.78 -3.25
C TRP A 73 -3.82 -10.58 -4.51
N ALA A 74 -3.51 -10.02 -5.69
CA ALA A 74 -3.73 -10.66 -6.96
C ALA A 74 -2.96 -11.99 -7.07
N THR A 75 -1.69 -12.01 -6.63
CA THR A 75 -0.86 -13.23 -6.64
C THR A 75 -1.42 -14.30 -5.71
N PHE A 76 -1.77 -13.95 -4.47
CA PHE A 76 -2.32 -14.91 -3.51
C PHE A 76 -3.71 -15.42 -3.93
N LEU A 77 -4.55 -14.58 -4.52
CA LEU A 77 -5.85 -15.00 -5.06
C LEU A 77 -5.69 -15.98 -6.23
N THR A 78 -4.69 -15.77 -7.09
CA THR A 78 -4.44 -16.63 -8.26
C THR A 78 -3.94 -18.01 -7.86
N PHE A 79 -3.04 -18.09 -6.88
CA PHE A 79 -2.34 -19.32 -6.51
C PHE A 79 -2.85 -19.99 -5.24
N GLY A 80 -3.77 -19.37 -4.53
CA GLY A 80 -4.01 -19.70 -3.14
C GLY A 80 -5.43 -19.88 -2.63
N LEU A 81 -6.47 -19.47 -3.34
CA LEU A 81 -7.83 -19.61 -2.88
C LEU A 81 -8.64 -20.59 -3.74
N PRO A 82 -9.49 -21.46 -3.10
CA PRO A 82 -10.51 -22.18 -3.85
C PRO A 82 -11.52 -21.20 -4.41
N ALA A 83 -11.83 -21.34 -5.67
CA ALA A 83 -12.98 -20.89 -6.47
C ALA A 83 -13.93 -19.80 -5.91
N GLY A 84 -13.44 -18.63 -5.54
CA GLY A 84 -14.32 -17.53 -5.09
C GLY A 84 -14.25 -16.27 -5.97
N VAL A 85 -13.12 -16.03 -6.62
CA VAL A 85 -12.92 -14.87 -7.49
C VAL A 85 -12.73 -15.33 -8.92
N PRO A 86 -13.51 -14.84 -9.90
CA PRO A 86 -13.37 -15.22 -11.28
C PRO A 86 -11.95 -15.01 -11.80
N LEU A 87 -11.41 -15.99 -12.55
CA LEU A 87 -10.05 -15.96 -13.10
C LEU A 87 -9.76 -14.66 -13.89
N MET A 88 -10.76 -14.15 -14.59
CA MET A 88 -10.65 -12.89 -15.33
C MET A 88 -10.36 -11.70 -14.40
N GLN A 89 -10.99 -11.62 -13.23
CA GLN A 89 -10.75 -10.52 -12.27
C GLN A 89 -9.34 -10.62 -11.68
N GLN A 90 -8.85 -11.82 -11.40
CA GLN A 90 -7.49 -12.07 -10.96
C GLN A 90 -6.47 -11.66 -12.03
N ALA A 91 -6.70 -12.02 -13.26
CA ALA A 91 -5.85 -11.66 -14.40
C ALA A 91 -5.82 -10.12 -14.59
N ILE A 92 -6.97 -9.45 -14.51
CA ILE A 92 -7.04 -7.99 -14.57
C ILE A 92 -6.21 -7.36 -13.44
N ALA A 93 -6.33 -7.85 -12.21
CA ALA A 93 -5.58 -7.34 -11.06
C ALA A 93 -4.07 -7.50 -11.26
N LEU A 94 -3.61 -8.67 -11.70
CA LEU A 94 -2.19 -8.96 -11.96
C LEU A 94 -1.64 -8.09 -13.11
N VAL A 95 -2.33 -8.07 -14.24
CA VAL A 95 -1.89 -7.32 -15.42
C VAL A 95 -1.90 -5.82 -15.14
N ALA A 96 -2.94 -5.29 -14.51
CA ALA A 96 -3.02 -3.87 -14.19
C ALA A 96 -1.96 -3.45 -13.18
N SER A 97 -1.76 -4.19 -12.07
CA SER A 97 -0.74 -3.86 -11.07
C SER A 97 0.68 -4.01 -11.62
N GLY A 98 0.96 -5.06 -12.40
CA GLY A 98 2.24 -5.25 -13.06
C GLY A 98 2.54 -4.16 -14.09
N SER A 99 1.56 -3.82 -14.93
CA SER A 99 1.67 -2.73 -15.91
C SER A 99 1.91 -1.38 -15.24
N LEU A 100 1.24 -1.12 -14.11
CA LEU A 100 1.40 0.09 -13.32
C LEU A 100 2.81 0.19 -12.74
N LEU A 101 3.37 -0.89 -12.18
CA LEU A 101 4.74 -0.94 -11.71
C LEU A 101 5.73 -0.65 -12.84
N VAL A 102 5.63 -1.37 -13.96
CA VAL A 102 6.53 -1.20 -15.11
C VAL A 102 6.41 0.21 -15.70
N ALA A 103 5.19 0.74 -15.83
CA ALA A 103 4.95 2.06 -16.38
C ALA A 103 5.50 3.18 -15.49
N LEU A 104 5.38 3.08 -14.17
CA LEU A 104 5.77 4.14 -13.24
C LEU A 104 7.21 4.03 -12.72
N THR A 105 7.91 2.91 -12.93
CA THR A 105 9.32 2.76 -12.56
C THR A 105 10.26 3.29 -13.66
N GLY A 106 11.52 3.49 -13.31
CA GLY A 106 12.59 3.90 -14.23
C GLY A 106 12.91 5.40 -14.21
N ARG A 107 14.15 5.71 -14.66
CA ARG A 107 14.74 7.05 -14.56
C ARG A 107 13.95 8.14 -15.30
N ALA A 108 13.38 7.82 -16.46
CA ALA A 108 12.60 8.78 -17.24
C ALA A 108 11.33 9.24 -16.52
N MET A 109 10.62 8.32 -15.87
CA MET A 109 9.42 8.64 -15.08
C MET A 109 9.80 9.36 -13.78
N PHE A 110 10.89 8.94 -13.15
CA PHE A 110 11.43 9.65 -12.00
C PHE A 110 11.72 11.12 -12.32
N GLY A 111 12.54 11.39 -13.35
CA GLY A 111 12.91 12.75 -13.74
C GLY A 111 11.69 13.62 -14.11
N ARG A 112 10.68 13.05 -14.77
CA ARG A 112 9.49 13.79 -15.16
C ARG A 112 8.62 14.20 -13.98
N TYR A 113 8.41 13.30 -13.01
CA TYR A 113 7.49 13.51 -11.88
C TYR A 113 8.18 14.09 -10.65
N GLU A 114 9.38 13.64 -10.32
CA GLU A 114 10.07 13.99 -9.08
C GLU A 114 11.19 15.02 -9.29
N GLY A 115 11.78 15.11 -10.48
CA GLY A 115 12.82 16.09 -10.77
C GLY A 115 12.34 17.56 -10.74
N ARG A 116 11.02 17.78 -10.64
CA ARG A 116 10.41 19.10 -10.46
C ARG A 116 9.92 19.35 -9.02
N ALA A 117 10.09 18.39 -8.14
CA ALA A 117 9.73 18.56 -6.74
C ALA A 117 10.72 19.51 -6.05
N ALA A 118 10.24 20.26 -5.05
CA ALA A 118 11.09 21.16 -4.25
C ALA A 118 12.20 20.41 -3.50
N THR A 119 11.99 19.12 -3.20
CA THR A 119 12.98 18.25 -2.55
C THR A 119 13.68 17.40 -3.60
N ASP A 120 14.98 17.35 -3.56
CA ASP A 120 15.76 16.44 -4.41
C ASP A 120 15.67 15.00 -3.91
N TRP A 121 14.97 14.15 -4.67
CA TRP A 121 14.77 12.73 -4.38
C TRP A 121 15.79 11.82 -5.08
N SER A 122 16.81 12.36 -5.72
CA SER A 122 17.76 11.62 -6.55
C SER A 122 18.80 10.82 -5.76
N GLY A 123 19.14 11.27 -4.56
CA GLY A 123 20.13 10.60 -3.73
C GLY A 123 19.68 9.20 -3.28
N PRO A 124 20.61 8.24 -3.07
CA PRO A 124 20.27 6.86 -2.72
C PRO A 124 19.49 6.76 -1.40
N ARG A 125 19.81 7.61 -0.42
CA ARG A 125 19.06 7.70 0.84
C ARG A 125 17.65 8.21 0.64
N MET A 126 17.47 9.25 -0.18
CA MET A 126 16.14 9.80 -0.48
C MET A 126 15.31 8.82 -1.31
N GLY A 127 15.95 8.05 -2.20
CA GLY A 127 15.30 6.95 -2.89
C GLY A 127 14.72 5.91 -1.93
N LEU A 128 15.45 5.56 -0.89
CA LEU A 128 15.00 4.62 0.14
C LEU A 128 13.85 5.20 0.99
N VAL A 129 13.94 6.48 1.38
CA VAL A 129 12.84 7.22 2.05
C VAL A 129 11.56 7.19 1.21
N ARG A 130 11.68 7.49 -0.06
CA ARG A 130 10.57 7.45 -1.00
C ARG A 130 9.91 6.06 -1.07
N TRP A 131 10.70 5.00 -1.22
CA TRP A 131 10.18 3.64 -1.23
C TRP A 131 9.54 3.26 0.10
N THR A 132 10.10 3.68 1.22
CA THR A 132 9.49 3.52 2.54
C THR A 132 8.10 4.18 2.58
N LEU A 133 7.97 5.42 2.08
CA LEU A 133 6.68 6.11 2.02
C LEU A 133 5.68 5.40 1.11
N ILE A 134 6.10 4.94 -0.08
CA ILE A 134 5.24 4.19 -1.01
C ILE A 134 4.75 2.89 -0.36
N LEU A 135 5.63 2.13 0.28
CA LEU A 135 5.30 0.89 0.96
C LEU A 135 4.37 1.13 2.16
N ASN A 136 4.57 2.22 2.90
CA ASN A 136 3.68 2.60 4.00
C ASN A 136 2.28 2.99 3.52
N LEU A 137 2.17 3.70 2.40
CA LEU A 137 0.87 3.98 1.77
C LEU A 137 0.17 2.68 1.33
N ALA A 138 0.93 1.74 0.74
CA ALA A 138 0.40 0.42 0.37
C ALA A 138 -0.06 -0.38 1.60
N SER A 139 0.67 -0.32 2.71
CA SER A 139 0.32 -0.97 3.97
C SER A 139 -0.94 -0.38 4.58
N ALA A 140 -1.08 0.95 4.54
CA ALA A 140 -2.28 1.62 5.02
C ALA A 140 -3.53 1.14 4.26
N VAL A 141 -3.42 0.95 2.95
CA VAL A 141 -4.49 0.38 2.12
C VAL A 141 -4.82 -1.06 2.55
N GLY A 142 -3.81 -1.92 2.68
CA GLY A 142 -3.99 -3.31 3.09
C GLY A 142 -4.65 -3.43 4.47
N LEU A 143 -4.18 -2.66 5.45
CA LEU A 143 -4.75 -2.63 6.80
C LEU A 143 -6.16 -2.05 6.82
N PHE A 144 -6.43 -1.03 6.02
CA PHE A 144 -7.78 -0.47 5.92
C PHE A 144 -8.77 -1.52 5.39
N VAL A 145 -8.40 -2.29 4.37
CA VAL A 145 -9.23 -3.39 3.87
C VAL A 145 -9.44 -4.44 4.96
N PHE A 146 -8.37 -4.83 5.65
CA PHE A 146 -8.44 -5.80 6.75
C PHE A 146 -9.44 -5.34 7.83
N VAL A 147 -9.24 -4.15 8.39
CA VAL A 147 -10.11 -3.58 9.43
C VAL A 147 -11.57 -3.48 8.95
N SER A 148 -11.79 -3.13 7.69
CA SER A 148 -13.13 -3.00 7.12
C SER A 148 -13.84 -4.34 6.98
N VAL A 149 -13.13 -5.41 6.66
CA VAL A 149 -13.69 -6.77 6.57
C VAL A 149 -14.12 -7.29 7.95
N TYR A 150 -13.34 -6.98 8.99
CA TYR A 150 -13.57 -7.43 10.36
C TYR A 150 -14.39 -6.48 11.23
N ARG A 151 -14.91 -5.39 10.69
CA ARG A 151 -15.60 -4.32 11.46
C ARG A 151 -16.80 -4.76 12.31
N TYR A 152 -17.32 -5.99 12.12
CA TYR A 152 -18.44 -6.50 12.90
C TYR A 152 -18.06 -7.08 14.26
N ARG A 153 -16.79 -7.34 14.51
CA ARG A 153 -16.28 -7.80 15.79
C ARG A 153 -15.18 -6.86 16.24
N ILE A 154 -15.50 -5.98 17.17
CA ILE A 154 -14.53 -5.10 17.82
C ILE A 154 -13.87 -5.92 18.92
N ASP A 155 -12.85 -6.65 18.55
CA ASP A 155 -11.97 -7.32 19.48
C ASP A 155 -10.50 -6.88 19.20
N TRP A 156 -9.57 -7.46 19.91
CA TRP A 156 -8.15 -7.12 19.76
C TRP A 156 -7.60 -7.40 18.34
N HIS A 157 -8.21 -8.31 17.59
CA HIS A 157 -7.85 -8.60 16.20
C HIS A 157 -8.06 -7.39 15.28
N VAL A 158 -9.04 -6.56 15.60
CA VAL A 158 -9.33 -5.31 14.89
C VAL A 158 -8.55 -4.15 15.51
N ALA A 159 -8.43 -4.13 16.85
CA ALA A 159 -7.80 -3.04 17.57
C ALA A 159 -6.32 -2.86 17.18
N VAL A 160 -5.55 -3.94 17.12
CA VAL A 160 -4.12 -3.87 16.77
C VAL A 160 -3.88 -3.31 15.37
N PRO A 161 -4.48 -3.85 14.29
CA PRO A 161 -4.34 -3.26 12.96
C PRO A 161 -4.87 -1.83 12.87
N ALA A 162 -5.95 -1.48 13.58
CA ALA A 162 -6.50 -0.13 13.58
C ALA A 162 -5.53 0.89 14.21
N VAL A 163 -4.89 0.52 15.31
CA VAL A 163 -3.86 1.36 15.95
C VAL A 163 -2.64 1.51 15.06
N LEU A 164 -2.17 0.41 14.44
CA LEU A 164 -1.07 0.46 13.48
C LEU A 164 -1.41 1.35 12.27
N LEU A 165 -2.63 1.23 11.73
CA LEU A 165 -3.11 2.06 10.64
C LEU A 165 -3.14 3.55 11.03
N ALA A 166 -3.72 3.88 12.19
CA ALA A 166 -3.79 5.25 12.68
C ALA A 166 -2.39 5.84 12.91
N GLY A 167 -1.50 5.07 13.55
CA GLY A 167 -0.11 5.46 13.76
C GLY A 167 0.65 5.68 12.45
N LEU A 168 0.45 4.80 11.47
CA LEU A 168 1.08 4.89 10.17
C LEU A 168 0.61 6.14 9.39
N VAL A 169 -0.69 6.38 9.34
CA VAL A 169 -1.26 7.56 8.67
C VAL A 169 -0.76 8.84 9.34
N ALA A 170 -0.83 8.92 10.68
CA ALA A 170 -0.32 10.06 11.44
C ALA A 170 1.19 10.25 11.20
N GLY A 171 1.97 9.17 11.24
CA GLY A 171 3.41 9.21 10.99
C GLY A 171 3.77 9.71 9.60
N VAL A 172 3.09 9.22 8.56
CA VAL A 172 3.29 9.66 7.17
C VAL A 172 2.94 11.14 7.01
N LEU A 173 1.83 11.61 7.61
CA LEU A 173 1.43 13.02 7.56
C LEU A 173 2.44 13.94 8.28
N LEU A 174 2.94 13.51 9.45
CA LEU A 174 3.98 14.25 10.19
C LEU A 174 5.32 14.24 9.44
N LEU A 175 5.68 13.13 8.82
CA LEU A 175 6.89 13.02 8.01
C LEU A 175 6.81 13.90 6.75
N ALA A 176 5.64 13.96 6.12
CA ALA A 176 5.40 14.88 5.00
C ALA A 176 5.55 16.36 5.41
N LYS A 177 5.28 16.68 6.69
CA LYS A 177 5.55 17.99 7.29
C LYS A 177 6.98 18.14 7.86
N GLN A 178 7.88 17.22 7.53
CA GLN A 178 9.28 17.19 7.98
C GLN A 178 9.45 17.19 9.52
N LYS A 179 8.50 16.61 10.25
CA LYS A 179 8.59 16.46 11.70
C LYS A 179 9.33 15.17 12.06
N THR A 180 10.35 15.27 12.93
CA THR A 180 11.13 14.10 13.40
C THR A 180 10.26 13.05 14.10
N VAL A 181 9.23 13.50 14.83
CA VAL A 181 8.23 12.61 15.45
C VAL A 181 7.55 11.72 14.41
N GLY A 182 7.27 12.26 13.20
CA GLY A 182 6.70 11.48 12.11
C GLY A 182 7.62 10.34 11.67
N LEU A 183 8.93 10.58 11.61
CA LEU A 183 9.92 9.56 11.31
C LEU A 183 9.92 8.44 12.37
N LEU A 184 9.95 8.81 13.65
CA LEU A 184 9.94 7.85 14.76
C LEU A 184 8.66 7.02 14.76
N LEU A 185 7.52 7.65 14.52
CA LEU A 185 6.22 6.96 14.50
C LEU A 185 6.11 6.00 13.31
N VAL A 186 6.54 6.40 12.12
CA VAL A 186 6.62 5.50 10.94
C VAL A 186 7.57 4.33 11.24
N ALA A 187 8.76 4.61 11.79
CA ALA A 187 9.73 3.57 12.12
C ALA A 187 9.16 2.56 13.14
N LEU A 188 8.49 3.06 14.19
CA LEU A 188 7.85 2.22 15.21
C LEU A 188 6.75 1.35 14.59
N CYS A 189 5.84 1.92 13.80
CA CYS A 189 4.79 1.16 13.13
C CYS A 189 5.37 0.11 12.19
N CYS A 190 6.40 0.45 11.41
CA CYS A 190 7.07 -0.48 10.50
C CYS A 190 7.71 -1.65 11.23
N VAL A 191 8.37 -1.41 12.38
CA VAL A 191 8.95 -2.48 13.21
C VAL A 191 7.86 -3.37 13.80
N LEU A 192 6.75 -2.78 14.27
CA LEU A 192 5.63 -3.52 14.84
C LEU A 192 4.85 -4.33 13.79
N PHE A 193 4.88 -3.96 12.52
CA PHE A 193 4.30 -4.75 11.44
C PHE A 193 4.90 -6.14 11.30
N ILE A 194 6.19 -6.30 11.60
CA ILE A 194 6.88 -7.58 11.46
C ILE A 194 6.30 -8.62 12.42
N PRO A 195 6.32 -8.42 13.76
CA PRO A 195 5.72 -9.37 14.69
C PRO A 195 4.20 -9.45 14.56
N ALA A 196 3.50 -8.34 14.31
CA ALA A 196 2.07 -8.36 14.12
C ALA A 196 1.67 -9.21 12.89
N GLY A 197 2.34 -9.02 11.76
CA GLY A 197 2.09 -9.82 10.56
C GLY A 197 2.39 -11.30 10.78
N ALA A 198 3.51 -11.64 11.41
CA ALA A 198 3.87 -13.02 11.73
C ALA A 198 2.84 -13.66 12.66
N PHE A 199 2.40 -12.94 13.69
CA PHE A 199 1.39 -13.41 14.65
C PHE A 199 0.05 -13.67 13.98
N PHE A 200 -0.44 -12.75 13.15
CA PHE A 200 -1.72 -12.93 12.45
C PHE A 200 -1.66 -14.07 11.43
N VAL A 201 -0.56 -14.22 10.69
CA VAL A 201 -0.38 -15.36 9.78
C VAL A 201 -0.39 -16.67 10.54
N TRP A 202 0.29 -16.75 11.68
CA TRP A 202 0.33 -17.95 12.54
C TRP A 202 -1.07 -18.28 13.09
N MET A 203 -1.78 -17.30 13.62
CA MET A 203 -3.11 -17.48 14.19
C MET A 203 -4.14 -17.93 13.15
N GLU A 204 -4.09 -17.33 11.95
CA GLU A 204 -5.04 -17.63 10.86
C GLU A 204 -4.61 -18.85 10.02
N SER A 205 -3.45 -19.44 10.29
CA SER A 205 -2.98 -20.65 9.60
C SER A 205 -3.92 -21.84 9.76
N SER A 206 -4.74 -21.84 10.82
CA SER A 206 -5.79 -22.83 11.05
C SER A 206 -7.03 -22.66 10.16
N TRP A 207 -7.20 -21.52 9.50
CA TRP A 207 -8.33 -21.22 8.62
C TRP A 207 -7.91 -21.35 7.17
N ALA A 208 -8.36 -22.39 6.50
CA ALA A 208 -8.02 -22.66 5.11
C ALA A 208 -8.33 -21.45 4.21
N GLY A 209 -7.29 -20.80 3.67
CA GLY A 209 -7.38 -19.63 2.81
C GLY A 209 -7.27 -18.27 3.50
N GLY A 210 -7.68 -18.13 4.77
CA GLY A 210 -7.62 -16.86 5.51
C GLY A 210 -6.20 -16.35 5.71
N ALA A 211 -5.28 -17.19 6.15
CA ALA A 211 -3.89 -16.85 6.41
C ALA A 211 -3.18 -16.17 5.23
N ARG A 212 -3.50 -16.56 4.00
CA ARG A 212 -2.88 -16.00 2.78
C ARG A 212 -3.36 -14.58 2.50
N VAL A 213 -4.66 -14.33 2.72
CA VAL A 213 -5.26 -12.99 2.57
C VAL A 213 -4.66 -12.05 3.60
N PHE A 214 -4.51 -12.49 4.86
CA PHE A 214 -3.86 -11.72 5.92
C PHE A 214 -2.39 -11.44 5.62
N ALA A 215 -1.65 -12.44 5.19
CA ALA A 215 -0.25 -12.27 4.79
C ALA A 215 -0.12 -11.22 3.68
N ALA A 216 -1.00 -11.25 2.68
CA ALA A 216 -1.02 -10.26 1.61
C ALA A 216 -1.29 -8.84 2.11
N SER A 217 -2.15 -8.67 3.12
CA SER A 217 -2.45 -7.36 3.71
C SER A 217 -1.27 -6.78 4.50
N PHE A 218 -0.49 -7.63 5.19
CA PHE A 218 0.63 -7.21 6.01
C PHE A 218 1.97 -7.14 5.27
N LEU A 219 2.12 -7.85 4.13
CA LEU A 219 3.37 -7.92 3.38
C LEU A 219 3.97 -6.55 3.03
N PRO A 220 3.22 -5.57 2.50
CA PRO A 220 3.76 -4.24 2.24
C PRO A 220 4.30 -3.56 3.50
N GLY A 221 3.65 -3.76 4.66
CA GLY A 221 4.10 -3.23 5.95
C GLY A 221 5.40 -3.86 6.43
N VAL A 222 5.56 -5.16 6.27
CA VAL A 222 6.81 -5.87 6.58
C VAL A 222 7.94 -5.36 5.70
N LEU A 223 7.71 -5.22 4.40
CA LEU A 223 8.69 -4.65 3.47
C LEU A 223 9.02 -3.19 3.80
N ALA A 224 8.02 -2.39 4.16
CA ALA A 224 8.22 -1.03 4.64
C ALA A 224 9.05 -1.00 5.93
N GLY A 225 8.83 -1.94 6.84
CA GLY A 225 9.62 -2.11 8.06
C GLY A 225 11.09 -2.33 7.78
N TRP A 226 11.42 -3.27 6.91
CA TRP A 226 12.81 -3.52 6.50
C TRP A 226 13.43 -2.31 5.79
N ALA A 227 12.72 -1.68 4.85
CA ALA A 227 13.19 -0.48 4.17
C ALA A 227 13.45 0.67 5.16
N CYS A 228 12.56 0.85 6.14
CA CYS A 228 12.70 1.85 7.20
C CYS A 228 13.92 1.57 8.09
N LEU A 229 14.14 0.33 8.52
CA LEU A 229 15.31 -0.04 9.32
C LEU A 229 16.62 0.21 8.57
N ILE A 230 16.68 -0.10 7.28
CA ILE A 230 17.84 0.16 6.44
C ILE A 230 18.08 1.67 6.27
N ALA A 231 17.00 2.44 5.99
CA ALA A 231 17.11 3.87 5.73
C ALA A 231 17.43 4.69 6.98
N PHE A 232 16.77 4.37 8.09
CA PHE A 232 16.70 5.24 9.25
C PHE A 232 17.28 4.63 10.53
N GLY A 233 17.69 3.36 10.53
CA GLY A 233 18.18 2.69 11.74
C GLY A 233 19.35 3.43 12.41
N LYS A 234 20.37 3.82 11.64
CA LYS A 234 21.51 4.60 12.17
C LYS A 234 21.11 6.01 12.65
N PRO A 235 20.39 6.83 11.87
CA PRO A 235 19.91 8.13 12.34
C PRO A 235 19.07 8.05 13.61
N VAL A 236 18.08 7.15 13.64
CA VAL A 236 17.19 6.96 14.80
C VAL A 236 18.01 6.54 16.02
N TRP A 237 18.92 5.58 15.89
CA TRP A 237 19.78 5.13 16.98
C TRP A 237 20.67 6.24 17.54
N ARG A 238 21.24 7.08 16.67
CA ARG A 238 22.04 8.25 17.09
C ARG A 238 21.18 9.25 17.87
N THR A 239 19.99 9.55 17.39
CA THR A 239 19.05 10.47 18.06
C THR A 239 18.64 9.95 19.43
N LEU A 240 18.41 8.65 19.58
CA LEU A 240 18.07 8.03 20.86
C LEU A 240 19.24 7.99 21.87
N ARG A 241 20.49 7.99 21.37
CA ARG A 241 21.69 8.03 22.24
C ARG A 241 22.13 9.42 22.66
N SER A 242 21.75 10.44 21.89
CA SER A 242 22.14 11.85 22.16
C SER A 242 21.16 12.60 23.05
N GLY A 243 20.02 12.03 23.41
CA GLY A 243 19.07 12.54 24.41
C GLY A 243 19.19 11.80 25.72
#